data_ac89df6ffb9f43969078a202bfdfa936
#
_entry.id   ac89df6ffb9f43969078a202bfdfa936
#
_cell.length_a   1.000
_cell.length_b   1.000
_cell.length_c   1.000
_cell.angle_alpha   90.00
_cell.angle_beta   90.00
_cell.angle_gamma   90.00
#
_symmetry.space_group_name_H-M   'P 1'
#
loop_
_entity.id
_entity.type
_entity.pdbx_description
1 polymer ?
#
loop_
_entity_poly.entity_id
_entity_poly.type
_entity_poly.pdbx_seq_one_letter_code
_entity_poly.pdbx_strand_id
1 'polypeptide(L)'
;VFVIDTHTGEREKVIERIEFVSTSPDGYFVIYFRGDDWGSYSVAEGTHRNLTEDLDAQFNNFTAIYGREEDRAFGSGQWVEGDNWFLAYDQYDVYKVYADGSGVERLTFGAQDKVRFRQTRLDFENDALGKDEPIYFSAYGDFTKDSGYYVLRKSPTRSEDEAVLDRLVYEPRMISGLRRAEDAEVF
;
A
#
# COMPACT_ATOMS: atom_id res chain seq x y z
N VAL A 1 -8.46 18.35 5.60
CA VAL A 1 -8.86 17.31 6.58
C VAL A 1 -9.08 17.98 7.93
N PHE A 2 -10.10 17.55 8.62
CA PHE A 2 -10.40 17.99 9.98
C PHE A 2 -10.48 16.78 10.89
N VAL A 3 -9.95 16.90 12.09
CA VAL A 3 -10.23 16.03 13.22
C VAL A 3 -11.33 16.68 14.05
N ILE A 4 -12.33 15.90 14.44
CA ILE A 4 -13.50 16.36 15.20
C ILE A 4 -13.60 15.55 16.47
N ASP A 5 -13.62 16.22 17.62
CA ASP A 5 -13.96 15.60 18.89
C ASP A 5 -15.49 15.34 18.91
N THR A 6 -15.88 14.08 18.98
CA THR A 6 -17.30 13.68 18.92
C THR A 6 -18.08 13.98 20.20
N HIS A 7 -17.41 14.31 21.31
CA HIS A 7 -18.05 14.68 22.58
C HIS A 7 -18.30 16.18 22.68
N THR A 8 -17.34 17.00 22.23
CA THR A 8 -17.42 18.47 22.33
C THR A 8 -17.89 19.13 21.04
N GLY A 9 -17.75 18.46 19.89
CA GLY A 9 -17.99 19.02 18.57
C GLY A 9 -16.86 19.98 18.11
N GLU A 10 -15.81 20.14 18.89
CA GLU A 10 -14.65 20.92 18.50
C GLU A 10 -13.96 20.27 17.30
N ARG A 11 -13.49 21.11 16.38
CA ARG A 11 -12.82 20.66 15.17
C ARG A 11 -11.51 21.41 14.96
N GLU A 12 -10.49 20.66 14.61
CA GLU A 12 -9.19 21.17 14.23
C GLU A 12 -8.88 20.84 12.78
N LYS A 13 -8.37 21.83 12.02
CA LYS A 13 -7.90 21.58 10.66
C LYS A 13 -6.46 21.12 10.72
N VAL A 14 -6.24 19.84 10.35
CA VAL A 14 -4.94 19.19 10.47
C VAL A 14 -4.18 19.09 9.14
N ILE A 15 -4.89 18.95 8.00
CA ILE A 15 -4.24 18.87 6.69
C ILE A 15 -4.98 19.73 5.68
N GLU A 16 -4.22 20.49 4.89
CA GLU A 16 -4.73 21.35 3.81
C GLU A 16 -4.21 20.92 2.44
N ARG A 17 -5.01 21.16 1.40
CA ARG A 17 -4.62 20.99 -0.02
C ARG A 17 -4.04 19.60 -0.29
N ILE A 18 -4.81 18.58 0.02
CA ILE A 18 -4.43 17.19 -0.15
C ILE A 18 -5.46 16.48 -1.03
N GLU A 19 -5.01 15.73 -2.01
CA GLU A 19 -5.89 14.94 -2.87
C GLU A 19 -6.16 13.54 -2.34
N PHE A 20 -5.19 12.96 -1.65
CA PHE A 20 -5.31 11.61 -1.10
C PHE A 20 -5.18 11.62 0.42
N VAL A 21 -6.11 10.98 1.07
CA VAL A 21 -6.11 10.76 2.53
C VAL A 21 -6.77 9.42 2.84
N SER A 22 -6.21 8.70 3.81
CA SER A 22 -6.79 7.48 4.37
C SER A 22 -6.54 7.42 5.87
N THR A 23 -7.45 6.81 6.61
CA THR A 23 -7.33 6.62 8.06
C THR A 23 -6.97 5.18 8.37
N SER A 24 -6.16 4.96 9.41
CA SER A 24 -5.92 3.63 9.94
C SER A 24 -7.23 3.02 10.47
N PRO A 25 -7.36 1.67 10.46
CA PRO A 25 -8.59 1.01 10.93
C PRO A 25 -8.98 1.34 12.36
N ASP A 26 -7.99 1.59 13.22
CA ASP A 26 -8.17 1.99 14.62
C ASP A 26 -8.40 3.51 14.82
N GLY A 27 -8.24 4.31 13.75
CA GLY A 27 -8.42 5.76 13.78
C GLY A 27 -7.26 6.54 14.41
N TYR A 28 -6.13 5.92 14.74
CA TYR A 28 -5.00 6.62 15.37
C TYR A 28 -4.17 7.44 14.39
N PHE A 29 -4.15 7.06 13.12
CA PHE A 29 -3.37 7.73 12.09
C PHE A 29 -4.21 8.13 10.88
N VAL A 30 -3.84 9.26 10.31
CA VAL A 30 -4.31 9.71 8.99
C VAL A 30 -3.08 9.79 8.09
N ILE A 31 -3.03 8.97 7.03
CA ILE A 31 -1.98 9.08 6.01
C ILE A 31 -2.41 10.00 4.88
N TYR A 32 -1.43 10.65 4.28
CA TYR A 32 -1.63 11.53 3.13
C TYR A 32 -0.40 11.49 2.23
N PHE A 33 -0.59 11.92 0.98
CA PHE A 33 0.51 12.10 0.03
C PHE A 33 0.70 13.57 -0.27
N ARG A 34 1.95 14.05 -0.21
CA ARG A 34 2.31 15.44 -0.51
C ARG A 34 3.71 15.52 -1.10
N GLY A 35 3.84 16.27 -2.22
CA GLY A 35 5.10 16.35 -2.95
C GLY A 35 5.47 14.99 -3.52
N ASP A 36 6.57 14.44 -3.05
CA ASP A 36 7.08 13.14 -3.47
C ASP A 36 6.89 12.05 -2.41
N ASP A 37 6.31 12.41 -1.23
CA ASP A 37 6.36 11.59 -0.03
C ASP A 37 5.00 11.24 0.56
N TRP A 38 4.97 10.08 1.21
CA TRP A 38 3.93 9.71 2.14
C TRP A 38 4.17 10.35 3.51
N GLY A 39 3.13 10.93 4.06
CA GLY A 39 3.12 11.47 5.40
C GLY A 39 2.03 10.86 6.26
N SER A 40 2.18 10.99 7.58
CA SER A 40 1.14 10.66 8.54
C SER A 40 0.86 11.82 9.50
N TYR A 41 -0.34 11.81 10.04
CA TYR A 41 -0.76 12.62 11.18
C TYR A 41 -1.20 11.68 12.30
N SER A 42 -0.57 11.78 13.46
CA SER A 42 -0.98 11.06 14.68
C SER A 42 -2.09 11.85 15.37
N VAL A 43 -3.28 11.25 15.47
CA VAL A 43 -4.44 11.89 16.10
C VAL A 43 -4.20 12.11 17.59
N ALA A 44 -3.53 11.17 18.27
CA ALA A 44 -3.26 11.24 19.69
C ALA A 44 -2.17 12.27 20.05
N GLU A 45 -1.15 12.40 19.21
CA GLU A 45 0.00 13.30 19.45
C GLU A 45 -0.21 14.70 18.85
N GLY A 46 -1.13 14.84 17.89
CA GLY A 46 -1.32 16.09 17.14
C GLY A 46 -0.12 16.43 16.23
N THR A 47 0.66 15.44 15.78
CA THR A 47 1.93 15.64 15.07
C THR A 47 1.93 15.02 13.67
N HIS A 48 2.67 15.67 12.76
CA HIS A 48 2.93 15.16 11.42
C HIS A 48 4.30 14.51 11.36
N ARG A 49 4.41 13.47 10.50
CA ARG A 49 5.69 12.81 10.16
C ARG A 49 5.78 12.64 8.65
N ASN A 50 6.97 12.83 8.09
CA ASN A 50 7.30 12.31 6.76
C ASN A 50 7.72 10.84 6.92
N LEU A 51 7.14 9.94 6.14
CA LEU A 51 7.36 8.50 6.28
C LEU A 51 8.37 7.96 5.28
N THR A 52 8.64 8.68 4.19
CA THR A 52 9.40 8.15 3.04
C THR A 52 10.54 9.04 2.56
N GLU A 53 10.82 10.17 3.20
CA GLU A 53 11.83 11.15 2.75
C GLU A 53 13.26 10.60 2.65
N ASP A 54 13.60 9.58 3.45
CA ASP A 54 14.94 8.98 3.47
C ASP A 54 15.07 7.78 2.50
N LEU A 55 14.03 7.47 1.71
CA LEU A 55 14.04 6.33 0.81
C LEU A 55 14.50 6.72 -0.59
N ASP A 56 15.37 5.88 -1.17
CA ASP A 56 15.67 5.92 -2.60
C ASP A 56 14.54 5.26 -3.41
N ALA A 57 13.33 5.80 -3.30
CA ALA A 57 12.13 5.34 -3.99
C ALA A 57 11.29 6.55 -4.40
N GLN A 58 10.66 6.49 -5.58
CA GLN A 58 9.84 7.57 -6.10
C GLN A 58 8.37 7.20 -6.07
N PHE A 59 7.64 7.77 -5.11
CA PHE A 59 6.20 7.51 -4.93
C PHE A 59 5.32 8.44 -5.77
N ASN A 60 5.86 9.58 -6.26
CA ASN A 60 5.14 10.51 -7.11
C ASN A 60 4.96 9.94 -8.52
N ASN A 61 3.71 9.94 -9.01
CA ASN A 61 3.35 9.46 -10.35
C ASN A 61 3.63 10.53 -11.41
N PHE A 62 4.88 10.66 -11.81
CA PHE A 62 5.33 11.55 -12.88
C PHE A 62 4.86 11.16 -14.29
N THR A 63 4.24 9.97 -14.44
CA THR A 63 3.70 9.50 -15.72
C THR A 63 2.28 9.99 -15.98
N ALA A 64 1.68 10.70 -15.03
CA ALA A 64 0.34 11.26 -15.19
C ALA A 64 0.32 12.26 -16.35
N ILE A 65 -0.32 11.88 -17.44
CA ILE A 65 -0.50 12.71 -18.65
C ILE A 65 -1.50 13.83 -18.29
N TYR A 66 -1.22 15.06 -18.71
CA TYR A 66 -2.02 16.29 -18.62
C TYR A 66 -1.64 17.28 -17.53
N GLY A 67 -0.37 17.70 -17.45
CA GLY A 67 -0.01 19.03 -16.95
C GLY A 67 -0.64 19.49 -15.63
N ARG A 68 -1.13 18.56 -14.82
CA ARG A 68 -1.53 18.82 -13.46
C ARG A 68 -0.28 18.70 -12.60
N GLU A 69 0.19 19.82 -12.14
CA GLU A 69 1.23 19.94 -11.11
C GLU A 69 0.71 19.51 -9.73
N GLU A 70 -0.07 18.43 -9.69
CA GLU A 70 -0.67 17.95 -8.46
C GLU A 70 0.09 16.73 -8.00
N ASP A 71 0.42 16.72 -6.73
CA ASP A 71 1.14 15.65 -6.04
C ASP A 71 0.33 14.35 -6.07
N ARG A 72 0.57 13.50 -7.06
CA ARG A 72 -0.13 12.22 -7.23
C ARG A 72 0.79 11.07 -6.90
N ALA A 73 0.42 10.29 -5.90
CA ALA A 73 1.06 9.01 -5.66
C ALA A 73 0.77 8.00 -6.79
N PHE A 74 1.66 7.02 -6.96
CA PHE A 74 1.32 5.81 -7.74
C PHE A 74 0.19 5.00 -7.10
N GLY A 75 -0.20 5.33 -5.87
CA GLY A 75 -1.30 4.78 -5.12
C GLY A 75 -0.89 4.09 -3.84
N SER A 76 -1.88 3.59 -3.13
CA SER A 76 -1.73 2.77 -1.93
C SER A 76 -2.61 1.53 -2.01
N GLY A 77 -2.27 0.52 -1.22
CA GLY A 77 -3.11 -0.64 -0.96
C GLY A 77 -3.85 -0.52 0.38
N GLN A 78 -4.26 -1.67 0.90
CA GLN A 78 -4.97 -1.74 2.16
C GLN A 78 -4.05 -1.45 3.35
N TRP A 79 -4.68 -1.00 4.43
CA TRP A 79 -4.13 -1.08 5.76
C TRP A 79 -4.11 -2.52 6.26
N VAL A 80 -3.30 -2.78 7.29
CA VAL A 80 -3.32 -4.05 8.01
C VAL A 80 -3.90 -3.82 9.40
N GLU A 81 -4.84 -4.67 9.77
CA GLU A 81 -5.54 -4.60 11.03
C GLU A 81 -4.59 -4.86 12.22
N GLY A 82 -4.59 -3.95 13.19
CA GLY A 82 -3.83 -4.09 14.43
C GLY A 82 -2.33 -3.77 14.36
N ASP A 83 -1.76 -3.47 13.18
CA ASP A 83 -0.32 -3.23 13.00
C ASP A 83 0.05 -1.81 12.52
N ASN A 84 -0.91 -0.93 12.31
CA ASN A 84 -0.68 0.48 11.91
C ASN A 84 0.26 0.70 10.71
N TRP A 85 0.25 -0.22 9.73
CA TRP A 85 0.97 -0.03 8.49
C TRP A 85 0.05 -0.20 7.27
N PHE A 86 0.46 0.35 6.17
CA PHE A 86 -0.27 0.30 4.91
C PHE A 86 0.68 -0.04 3.75
N LEU A 87 0.10 -0.45 2.63
CA LEU A 87 0.85 -0.65 1.39
C LEU A 87 0.94 0.65 0.60
N ALA A 88 2.15 1.04 0.22
CA ALA A 88 2.40 2.15 -0.70
C ALA A 88 3.06 1.63 -1.99
N TYR A 89 2.88 2.35 -3.10
CA TYR A 89 3.41 1.95 -4.40
C TYR A 89 4.35 3.01 -4.95
N ASP A 90 5.51 2.57 -5.47
CA ASP A 90 6.22 3.31 -6.48
C ASP A 90 5.78 2.86 -7.89
N GLN A 91 6.53 3.20 -8.94
CA GLN A 91 6.17 2.80 -10.30
C GLN A 91 6.04 1.27 -10.46
N TYR A 92 6.90 0.49 -9.84
CA TYR A 92 7.01 -0.95 -10.02
C TYR A 92 6.68 -1.75 -8.77
N ASP A 93 7.07 -1.24 -7.61
CA ASP A 93 7.13 -2.01 -6.39
C ASP A 93 6.12 -1.60 -5.33
N VAL A 94 5.99 -2.50 -4.36
CA VAL A 94 5.11 -2.36 -3.20
C VAL A 94 5.97 -2.26 -1.95
N TYR A 95 5.61 -1.33 -1.10
CA TYR A 95 6.26 -1.05 0.18
C TYR A 95 5.25 -1.19 1.31
N LYS A 96 5.70 -1.77 2.41
CA LYS A 96 5.06 -1.73 3.71
C LYS A 96 5.55 -0.49 4.44
N VAL A 97 4.65 0.41 4.80
CA VAL A 97 4.98 1.69 5.43
C VAL A 97 4.27 1.78 6.77
N TYR A 98 5.02 1.93 7.85
CA TYR A 98 4.47 2.14 9.18
C TYR A 98 4.08 3.60 9.40
N ALA A 99 2.82 3.83 9.79
CA ALA A 99 2.26 5.17 9.96
C ALA A 99 2.83 5.93 11.17
N ASP A 100 3.43 5.23 12.13
CA ASP A 100 4.15 5.80 13.26
C ASP A 100 5.58 6.24 12.93
N GLY A 101 6.05 5.98 11.69
CA GLY A 101 7.40 6.29 11.25
C GLY A 101 8.46 5.30 11.71
N SER A 102 8.09 4.14 12.26
CA SER A 102 9.05 3.14 12.76
C SER A 102 9.83 2.43 11.64
N GLY A 103 9.38 2.51 10.39
CA GLY A 103 10.12 1.96 9.27
C GLY A 103 9.33 1.81 7.98
N VAL A 104 10.08 1.43 6.95
CA VAL A 104 9.56 1.07 5.61
C VAL A 104 10.29 -0.17 5.14
N GLU A 105 9.55 -1.10 4.55
CA GLU A 105 10.08 -2.34 3.98
C GLU A 105 9.61 -2.51 2.54
N ARG A 106 10.53 -2.76 1.61
CA ARG A 106 10.18 -3.08 0.22
C ARG A 106 9.80 -4.55 0.10
N LEU A 107 8.58 -4.82 -0.37
CA LEU A 107 8.01 -6.17 -0.44
C LEU A 107 8.19 -6.86 -1.80
N THR A 108 8.39 -6.08 -2.87
CA THR A 108 8.57 -6.61 -4.23
C THR A 108 9.79 -6.00 -4.89
N PHE A 109 10.30 -6.62 -5.97
CA PHE A 109 11.55 -6.22 -6.64
C PHE A 109 11.38 -6.21 -8.16
N GLY A 110 10.35 -5.55 -8.65
CA GLY A 110 9.99 -5.51 -10.06
C GLY A 110 10.73 -4.45 -10.89
N ALA A 111 11.36 -3.47 -10.27
CA ALA A 111 11.96 -2.33 -10.96
C ALA A 111 13.03 -2.74 -11.99
N GLN A 112 13.85 -3.75 -11.72
CA GLN A 112 14.89 -4.24 -12.61
C GLN A 112 14.32 -4.79 -13.92
N ASP A 113 13.25 -5.57 -13.82
CA ASP A 113 12.61 -6.25 -14.95
C ASP A 113 11.44 -5.44 -15.53
N LYS A 114 11.19 -4.25 -14.96
CA LYS A 114 10.05 -3.39 -15.33
C LYS A 114 8.71 -4.10 -15.16
N VAL A 115 8.60 -4.89 -14.11
CA VAL A 115 7.37 -5.59 -13.69
C VAL A 115 6.69 -4.78 -12.60
N ARG A 116 5.47 -4.36 -12.86
CA ARG A 116 4.67 -3.57 -11.93
C ARG A 116 3.85 -4.49 -11.03
N PHE A 117 4.04 -4.36 -9.73
CA PHE A 117 3.27 -5.06 -8.72
C PHE A 117 2.20 -4.15 -8.11
N ARG A 118 0.98 -4.67 -7.93
CA ARG A 118 -0.11 -3.99 -7.24
C ARG A 118 -0.91 -5.01 -6.43
N GLN A 119 -1.36 -4.63 -5.25
CA GLN A 119 -2.21 -5.50 -4.45
C GLN A 119 -3.47 -5.91 -5.22
N THR A 120 -3.82 -7.18 -5.13
CA THR A 120 -5.09 -7.73 -5.60
C THR A 120 -5.92 -8.11 -4.38
N ARG A 121 -7.02 -7.39 -4.15
CA ARG A 121 -7.97 -7.72 -3.08
C ARG A 121 -8.79 -8.93 -3.50
N LEU A 122 -8.83 -9.94 -2.65
CA LEU A 122 -9.69 -11.13 -2.82
C LEU A 122 -10.93 -11.06 -1.94
N ASP A 123 -10.88 -10.31 -0.86
CA ASP A 123 -11.98 -9.96 -0.01
C ASP A 123 -12.31 -8.47 -0.19
N PHE A 124 -13.56 -8.17 -0.54
CA PHE A 124 -14.06 -6.82 -0.74
C PHE A 124 -14.95 -6.35 0.42
N GLU A 125 -15.29 -7.23 1.35
CA GLU A 125 -16.09 -6.90 2.52
C GLU A 125 -15.24 -6.24 3.61
N ASN A 126 -13.96 -6.61 3.70
CA ASN A 126 -13.03 -6.04 4.66
C ASN A 126 -12.16 -4.94 4.03
N ASP A 127 -12.17 -3.74 4.60
CA ASP A 127 -11.36 -2.62 4.15
C ASP A 127 -9.88 -2.74 4.55
N ALA A 128 -9.55 -3.55 5.55
CA ALA A 128 -8.20 -3.83 5.99
C ALA A 128 -7.87 -5.32 5.82
N LEU A 129 -6.56 -5.61 5.66
CA LEU A 129 -6.02 -6.97 5.69
C LEU A 129 -5.90 -7.45 7.14
N GLY A 130 -6.24 -8.72 7.38
CA GLY A 130 -5.89 -9.37 8.63
C GLY A 130 -4.37 -9.47 8.82
N LYS A 131 -3.90 -9.39 10.07
CA LYS A 131 -2.47 -9.34 10.43
C LYS A 131 -1.61 -10.45 9.82
N ASP A 132 -2.16 -11.65 9.70
CA ASP A 132 -1.45 -12.85 9.23
C ASP A 132 -1.94 -13.32 7.86
N GLU A 133 -2.78 -12.54 7.20
CA GLU A 133 -3.32 -12.91 5.89
C GLU A 133 -2.25 -12.78 4.80
N PRO A 134 -2.22 -13.72 3.83
CA PRO A 134 -1.36 -13.59 2.67
C PRO A 134 -1.80 -12.40 1.80
N ILE A 135 -0.81 -11.69 1.27
CA ILE A 135 -1.04 -10.54 0.39
C ILE A 135 -0.85 -10.98 -1.05
N TYR A 136 -1.88 -10.82 -1.86
CA TYR A 136 -1.84 -11.14 -3.28
C TYR A 136 -1.50 -9.92 -4.11
N PHE A 137 -0.62 -10.11 -5.10
CA PHE A 137 -0.23 -9.05 -6.03
C PHE A 137 -0.50 -9.47 -7.46
N SER A 138 -1.08 -8.58 -8.25
CA SER A 138 -0.97 -8.65 -9.70
C SER A 138 0.42 -8.21 -10.13
N ALA A 139 0.95 -8.84 -11.16
CA ALA A 139 2.22 -8.50 -11.78
C ALA A 139 2.01 -8.25 -13.28
N TYR A 140 2.59 -7.15 -13.80
CA TYR A 140 2.49 -6.79 -15.21
C TYR A 140 3.81 -6.24 -15.74
N GLY A 141 4.36 -6.88 -16.76
CA GLY A 141 5.57 -6.46 -17.44
C GLY A 141 5.32 -5.31 -18.42
N ASP A 142 5.87 -4.13 -18.14
CA ASP A 142 5.62 -2.94 -18.97
C ASP A 142 6.12 -3.10 -20.42
N PHE A 143 7.17 -3.89 -20.65
CA PHE A 143 7.73 -4.15 -21.97
C PHE A 143 7.29 -5.49 -22.55
N THR A 144 7.37 -6.56 -21.76
CA THR A 144 7.05 -7.92 -22.21
C THR A 144 5.55 -8.14 -22.40
N LYS A 145 4.72 -7.38 -21.68
CA LYS A 145 3.26 -7.55 -21.60
C LYS A 145 2.84 -8.86 -20.93
N ASP A 146 3.78 -9.55 -20.31
CA ASP A 146 3.47 -10.70 -19.47
C ASP A 146 2.64 -10.26 -18.29
N SER A 147 1.76 -11.12 -17.81
CA SER A 147 0.97 -10.82 -16.62
C SER A 147 0.73 -12.04 -15.75
N GLY A 148 0.36 -11.80 -14.50
CA GLY A 148 0.11 -12.88 -13.57
C GLY A 148 -0.08 -12.41 -12.14
N TYR A 149 0.12 -13.35 -11.23
CA TYR A 149 -0.10 -13.15 -9.80
C TYR A 149 1.00 -13.75 -8.94
N TYR A 150 1.26 -13.09 -7.85
CA TYR A 150 2.18 -13.48 -6.79
C TYR A 150 1.47 -13.42 -5.45
N VAL A 151 1.99 -14.15 -4.48
CA VAL A 151 1.52 -14.11 -3.10
C VAL A 151 2.69 -13.91 -2.15
N LEU A 152 2.55 -12.94 -1.25
CA LEU A 152 3.44 -12.76 -0.12
C LEU A 152 2.82 -13.45 1.09
N ARG A 153 3.54 -14.39 1.69
CA ARG A 153 3.10 -15.13 2.88
C ARG A 153 4.26 -15.33 3.84
N LYS A 154 3.97 -15.56 5.11
CA LYS A 154 4.98 -15.96 6.09
C LYS A 154 5.63 -17.27 5.66
N SER A 155 6.93 -17.37 5.80
CA SER A 155 7.66 -18.61 5.47
C SER A 155 7.38 -19.68 6.52
N PRO A 156 6.93 -20.88 6.11
CA PRO A 156 6.71 -21.99 7.06
C PRO A 156 8.02 -22.61 7.59
N THR A 157 9.17 -22.28 6.98
CA THR A 157 10.47 -22.94 7.23
C THR A 157 11.56 -22.01 7.71
N ARG A 158 11.31 -20.72 7.76
CA ARG A 158 12.25 -19.68 8.19
C ARG A 158 11.78 -19.01 9.49
N SER A 159 12.51 -18.02 9.99
CA SER A 159 12.09 -17.29 11.19
C SER A 159 10.67 -16.72 11.01
N GLU A 160 9.90 -16.65 12.09
CA GLU A 160 8.47 -16.25 12.07
C GLU A 160 8.19 -14.90 11.38
N ASP A 161 9.24 -14.09 11.15
CA ASP A 161 9.15 -12.76 10.55
C ASP A 161 9.57 -12.71 9.07
N GLU A 162 10.04 -13.82 8.48
CA GLU A 162 10.50 -13.80 7.09
C GLU A 162 9.35 -14.11 6.12
N ALA A 163 8.93 -13.09 5.38
CA ALA A 163 7.95 -13.23 4.31
C ALA A 163 8.59 -13.71 3.01
N VAL A 164 7.89 -14.54 2.26
CA VAL A 164 8.32 -15.06 0.96
C VAL A 164 7.33 -14.63 -0.12
N LEU A 165 7.87 -14.04 -1.19
CA LEU A 165 7.10 -13.68 -2.38
C LEU A 165 7.13 -14.84 -3.37
N ASP A 166 6.07 -15.63 -3.42
CA ASP A 166 5.92 -16.77 -4.31
C ASP A 166 5.18 -16.38 -5.59
N ARG A 167 5.69 -16.83 -6.74
CA ARG A 167 4.97 -16.69 -8.00
C ARG A 167 3.90 -17.78 -8.11
N LEU A 168 2.63 -17.34 -8.24
CA LEU A 168 1.52 -18.24 -8.55
C LEU A 168 1.47 -18.55 -10.05
N VAL A 169 1.48 -17.50 -10.87
CA VAL A 169 1.48 -17.57 -12.33
C VAL A 169 2.05 -16.28 -12.88
N TYR A 170 2.86 -16.35 -13.94
CA TYR A 170 3.30 -15.19 -14.72
C TYR A 170 3.72 -15.65 -16.10
N GLU A 171 3.01 -15.26 -17.14
CA GLU A 171 3.12 -15.82 -18.48
C GLU A 171 2.92 -14.75 -19.57
N PRO A 172 3.38 -15.02 -20.84
CA PRO A 172 3.28 -14.10 -21.96
C PRO A 172 1.84 -14.05 -22.52
N ARG A 173 0.89 -13.76 -21.66
CA ARG A 173 -0.53 -13.56 -21.99
C ARG A 173 -1.18 -12.70 -20.93
N MET A 174 -2.36 -12.17 -21.24
CA MET A 174 -3.18 -11.48 -20.27
C MET A 174 -3.79 -12.49 -19.28
N ILE A 175 -3.44 -12.36 -18.00
CA ILE A 175 -4.02 -13.12 -16.89
C ILE A 175 -4.66 -12.09 -15.95
N SER A 176 -5.96 -12.23 -15.71
CA SER A 176 -6.73 -11.31 -14.88
C SER A 176 -7.86 -12.03 -14.15
N GLY A 177 -8.41 -11.38 -13.11
CA GLY A 177 -9.58 -11.89 -12.42
C GLY A 177 -9.29 -13.00 -11.42
N LEU A 178 -8.14 -12.92 -10.69
CA LEU A 178 -7.87 -13.82 -9.57
C LEU A 178 -9.03 -13.77 -8.57
N ARG A 179 -9.55 -14.94 -8.22
CA ARG A 179 -10.60 -15.09 -7.22
C ARG A 179 -10.28 -16.31 -6.35
N ARG A 180 -10.63 -16.24 -5.09
CA ARG A 180 -10.53 -17.36 -4.16
C ARG A 180 -11.90 -17.99 -4.00
N ALA A 181 -11.98 -19.31 -3.96
CA ALA A 181 -13.20 -20.01 -3.58
C ALA A 181 -13.50 -19.73 -2.10
N GLU A 182 -14.79 -19.63 -1.75
CA GLU A 182 -15.22 -19.27 -0.39
C GLU A 182 -14.82 -20.35 0.64
N ASP A 183 -14.97 -21.63 0.28
CA ASP A 183 -14.75 -22.77 1.18
C ASP A 183 -13.51 -23.62 0.85
N ALA A 184 -12.60 -23.12 0.02
CA ALA A 184 -11.41 -23.88 -0.37
C ALA A 184 -10.25 -22.96 -0.80
N GLU A 185 -9.01 -23.43 -0.60
CA GLU A 185 -7.81 -22.74 -1.13
C GLU A 185 -7.62 -23.05 -2.63
N VAL A 186 -8.61 -22.68 -3.43
CA VAL A 186 -8.58 -22.81 -4.89
C VAL A 186 -8.74 -21.42 -5.51
N PHE A 187 -7.89 -21.14 -6.50
CA PHE A 187 -7.79 -19.82 -7.17
C PHE A 187 -8.06 -19.97 -8.66
#